data_25c496eb06aa949a4a8a46b7eeaf8de3
#
_entry.id   25c496eb06aa949a4a8a46b7eeaf8de3
#
_cell.length_a   1.000
_cell.length_b   1.000
_cell.length_c   1.000
_cell.angle_alpha   90.00
_cell.angle_beta   90.00
_cell.angle_gamma   90.00
#
_symmetry.space_group_name_H-M   'P 1'
#
loop_
_entity.id
_entity.type
_entity.pdbx_description
1 polymer ?
#
loop_
_entity_poly.entity_id
_entity_poly.type
_entity_poly.pdbx_seq_one_letter_code
_entity_poly.pdbx_strand_id
1 'polypeptide(L)'
;MESANTYCLCCGEQVPVNKVQRDGKLETTCVYCGFVLDIAMEEEKGMVDCIFTADDSELTRQLLKESMIKKKLARSVVVSKNGQEFITLFTKRLSEKQRVDLVILDLEMPVMDGITAARTMRAIETKYGKAKVPILFFSAHKCDENLKRQMTVFSPASYVNKGSDSNPAKLMERIDLLIGHLLINRESTAT
;
A
#
# COMPACT_ATOMS: atom_id res chain seq x y z
N MET A 1 2.20 -32.37 11.18
CA MET A 1 2.40 -31.61 9.93
C MET A 1 3.03 -30.26 10.31
N GLU A 2 4.32 -30.10 10.08
CA GLU A 2 4.98 -28.81 10.31
C GLU A 2 4.37 -27.82 9.33
N SER A 3 3.73 -26.79 9.85
CA SER A 3 3.29 -25.64 9.04
C SER A 3 4.55 -24.93 8.55
N ALA A 4 4.84 -25.05 7.25
CA ALA A 4 5.94 -24.30 6.65
C ALA A 4 5.72 -22.81 6.92
N ASN A 5 6.60 -22.18 7.70
CA ASN A 5 6.59 -20.74 7.90
C ASN A 5 7.32 -20.08 6.73
N THR A 6 6.75 -19.02 6.19
CA THR A 6 7.31 -18.24 5.08
C THR A 6 7.36 -16.77 5.47
N TYR A 7 8.38 -16.05 5.03
CA TYR A 7 8.48 -14.60 5.29
C TYR A 7 7.43 -13.82 4.52
N CYS A 8 6.63 -13.04 5.24
CA CYS A 8 5.62 -12.17 4.65
C CYS A 8 6.10 -10.74 4.55
N LEU A 9 6.16 -10.19 3.35
CA LEU A 9 6.56 -8.79 3.11
C LEU A 9 5.63 -7.78 3.80
N CYS A 10 4.33 -8.08 3.88
CA CYS A 10 3.36 -7.20 4.54
C CYS A 10 3.51 -7.22 6.06
N CYS A 11 3.63 -8.40 6.66
CA CYS A 11 3.77 -8.54 8.12
C CYS A 11 5.20 -8.24 8.59
N GLY A 12 6.23 -8.47 7.76
CA GLY A 12 7.65 -8.32 8.10
C GLY A 12 8.19 -9.42 9.02
N GLU A 13 7.53 -10.55 9.07
CA GLU A 13 7.89 -11.67 9.95
C GLU A 13 7.62 -13.03 9.29
N GLN A 14 8.16 -14.10 9.89
CA GLN A 14 7.82 -15.48 9.50
C GLN A 14 6.38 -15.79 9.92
N VAL A 15 5.54 -16.22 8.96
CA VAL A 15 4.11 -16.43 9.17
C VAL A 15 3.67 -17.82 8.74
N PRO A 16 2.65 -18.38 9.37
CA PRO A 16 1.95 -19.55 8.85
C PRO A 16 1.29 -19.23 7.51
N VAL A 17 1.17 -20.25 6.67
CA VAL A 17 0.63 -20.08 5.32
C VAL A 17 -0.65 -20.89 5.13
N ASN A 18 -1.55 -20.35 4.29
CA ASN A 18 -2.71 -21.04 3.74
C ASN A 18 -2.53 -21.25 2.25
N LYS A 19 -3.05 -22.37 1.74
CA LYS A 19 -3.19 -22.60 0.31
C LYS A 19 -4.63 -22.29 -0.11
N VAL A 20 -4.82 -21.35 -0.99
CA VAL A 20 -6.12 -20.87 -1.47
C VAL A 20 -6.19 -21.05 -2.98
N GLN A 21 -7.28 -21.62 -3.48
CA GLN A 21 -7.50 -21.72 -4.92
C GLN A 21 -8.25 -20.47 -5.39
N ARG A 22 -7.63 -19.71 -6.32
CA ARG A 22 -8.22 -18.55 -6.97
C ARG A 22 -8.02 -18.66 -8.48
N ASP A 23 -9.07 -18.47 -9.25
CA ASP A 23 -9.02 -18.48 -10.72
C ASP A 23 -8.29 -19.68 -11.32
N GLY A 24 -8.48 -20.86 -10.69
CA GLY A 24 -7.85 -22.13 -11.10
C GLY A 24 -6.38 -22.28 -10.70
N LYS A 25 -5.76 -21.29 -10.04
CA LYS A 25 -4.39 -21.33 -9.53
C LYS A 25 -4.38 -21.58 -8.01
N LEU A 26 -3.41 -22.37 -7.55
CA LEU A 26 -3.17 -22.57 -6.13
C LEU A 26 -2.18 -21.51 -5.64
N GLU A 27 -2.64 -20.62 -4.78
CA GLU A 27 -1.84 -19.54 -4.20
C GLU A 27 -1.50 -19.83 -2.75
N THR A 28 -0.26 -19.55 -2.35
CA THR A 28 0.16 -19.57 -0.95
C THR A 28 -0.04 -18.16 -0.36
N THR A 29 -0.86 -18.07 0.68
CA THR A 29 -1.20 -16.76 1.29
C THR A 29 -0.82 -16.69 2.76
N CYS A 30 -0.46 -15.52 3.24
CA CYS A 30 -0.26 -15.24 4.65
C CYS A 30 -1.57 -15.43 5.43
N VAL A 31 -1.53 -16.21 6.52
CA VAL A 31 -2.70 -16.41 7.39
C VAL A 31 -3.19 -15.11 8.00
N TYR A 32 -2.28 -14.19 8.37
CA TYR A 32 -2.63 -12.96 9.07
C TYR A 32 -3.19 -11.87 8.14
N CYS A 33 -2.49 -11.53 7.07
CA CYS A 33 -2.88 -10.41 6.20
C CYS A 33 -3.47 -10.83 4.85
N GLY A 34 -3.40 -12.11 4.50
CA GLY A 34 -3.93 -12.62 3.22
C GLY A 34 -3.05 -12.32 2.00
N PHE A 35 -1.85 -11.74 2.19
CA PHE A 35 -0.94 -11.44 1.10
C PHE A 35 -0.47 -12.72 0.41
N VAL A 36 -0.42 -12.71 -0.93
CA VAL A 36 0.09 -13.84 -1.73
C VAL A 36 1.60 -13.87 -1.60
N LEU A 37 2.16 -15.02 -1.21
CA LEU A 37 3.57 -15.19 -0.89
C LEU A 37 4.39 -15.75 -2.06
N ASP A 38 3.73 -16.41 -3.01
CA ASP A 38 4.35 -17.04 -4.20
C ASP A 38 4.52 -16.00 -5.34
N ILE A 39 4.92 -14.77 -5.02
CA ILE A 39 5.07 -13.73 -6.02
C ILE A 39 6.44 -13.86 -6.67
N ALA A 40 6.45 -14.10 -7.98
CA ALA A 40 7.66 -13.91 -8.79
C ALA A 40 7.96 -12.39 -8.81
N MET A 41 9.09 -12.01 -8.22
CA MET A 41 9.55 -10.62 -8.19
C MET A 41 10.21 -10.30 -9.53
N GLU A 42 9.44 -9.77 -10.46
CA GLU A 42 10.00 -9.26 -11.72
C GLU A 42 10.70 -7.91 -11.45
N GLU A 43 11.96 -7.80 -11.91
CA GLU A 43 12.85 -6.67 -11.56
C GLU A 43 12.57 -5.37 -12.34
N GLU A 44 11.76 -5.37 -13.38
CA GLU A 44 11.51 -4.18 -14.19
C GLU A 44 10.37 -3.31 -13.63
N LYS A 45 10.72 -2.47 -12.67
CA LYS A 45 9.82 -1.44 -12.14
C LYS A 45 9.95 -0.17 -12.97
N GLY A 46 8.95 0.13 -13.79
CA GLY A 46 8.83 1.45 -14.39
C GLY A 46 8.65 2.54 -13.32
N MET A 47 9.32 3.70 -13.48
CA MET A 47 9.12 4.85 -12.61
C MET A 47 7.71 5.41 -12.80
N VAL A 48 6.93 5.52 -11.72
CA VAL A 48 5.57 6.10 -11.77
C VAL A 48 5.59 7.63 -11.69
N ASP A 49 4.49 8.28 -12.07
CA ASP A 49 4.43 9.74 -12.08
C ASP A 49 4.27 10.31 -10.67
N CYS A 50 3.36 9.77 -9.88
CA CYS A 50 3.08 10.35 -8.57
C CYS A 50 2.66 9.32 -7.52
N ILE A 51 3.32 9.39 -6.36
CA ILE A 51 2.91 8.70 -5.15
C ILE A 51 2.47 9.72 -4.11
N PHE A 52 1.32 9.48 -3.46
CA PHE A 52 0.88 10.22 -2.29
C PHE A 52 1.24 9.46 -1.03
N THR A 53 1.69 10.18 0.01
CA THR A 53 1.90 9.60 1.34
C THR A 53 1.20 10.46 2.39
N ALA A 54 0.50 9.83 3.32
CA ALA A 54 -0.06 10.47 4.50
C ALA A 54 0.38 9.72 5.76
N ASP A 55 1.03 10.43 6.67
CA ASP A 55 1.57 9.91 7.92
C ASP A 55 1.73 11.10 8.89
N ASP A 56 1.42 10.96 10.16
CA ASP A 56 1.55 12.05 11.13
C ASP A 56 3.00 12.28 11.58
N SER A 57 3.86 11.27 11.47
CA SER A 57 5.29 11.36 11.75
C SER A 57 6.04 12.09 10.64
N GLU A 58 6.64 13.23 10.96
CA GLU A 58 7.46 13.98 10.00
C GLU A 58 8.66 13.15 9.51
N LEU A 59 9.29 12.41 10.42
CA LEU A 59 10.43 11.54 10.08
C LEU A 59 10.01 10.48 9.06
N THR A 60 8.87 9.82 9.26
CA THR A 60 8.34 8.82 8.33
C THR A 60 8.07 9.43 6.96
N ARG A 61 7.42 10.60 6.91
CA ARG A 61 7.14 11.30 5.64
C ARG A 61 8.41 11.62 4.87
N GLN A 62 9.45 12.11 5.55
CA GLN A 62 10.75 12.42 4.93
C GLN A 62 11.43 11.16 4.41
N LEU A 63 11.52 10.10 5.21
CA LEU A 63 12.13 8.83 4.82
C LEU A 63 11.44 8.23 3.59
N LEU A 64 10.10 8.18 3.57
CA LEU A 64 9.33 7.68 2.44
C LEU A 64 9.62 8.50 1.18
N LYS A 65 9.52 9.83 1.27
CA LYS A 65 9.77 10.73 0.14
C LYS A 65 11.17 10.57 -0.44
N GLU A 66 12.20 10.67 0.42
CA GLU A 66 13.60 10.59 0.00
C GLU A 66 13.91 9.22 -0.63
N SER A 67 13.46 8.14 -0.01
CA SER A 67 13.70 6.80 -0.52
C SER A 67 13.05 6.57 -1.88
N MET A 68 11.79 6.99 -2.06
CA MET A 68 11.07 6.81 -3.33
C MET A 68 11.71 7.60 -4.48
N ILE A 69 12.16 8.82 -4.20
CA ILE A 69 12.86 9.65 -5.20
C ILE A 69 14.25 9.08 -5.50
N LYS A 70 15.03 8.76 -4.45
CA LYS A 70 16.39 8.21 -4.60
C LYS A 70 16.41 6.90 -5.38
N LYS A 71 15.44 6.03 -5.13
CA LYS A 71 15.30 4.74 -5.83
C LYS A 71 14.58 4.84 -7.19
N LYS A 72 14.24 6.06 -7.62
CA LYS A 72 13.53 6.33 -8.88
C LYS A 72 12.20 5.57 -9.02
N LEU A 73 11.49 5.36 -7.90
CA LEU A 73 10.17 4.72 -7.91
C LEU A 73 9.09 5.67 -8.42
N ALA A 74 9.19 6.97 -8.11
CA ALA A 74 8.26 7.99 -8.53
C ALA A 74 8.97 9.24 -8.99
N ARG A 75 8.38 9.96 -9.95
CA ARG A 75 8.84 11.30 -10.38
C ARG A 75 8.51 12.37 -9.34
N SER A 76 7.39 12.20 -8.66
CA SER A 76 6.95 13.10 -7.60
C SER A 76 6.34 12.35 -6.43
N VAL A 77 6.59 12.84 -5.22
CA VAL A 77 5.97 12.33 -4.00
C VAL A 77 5.30 13.50 -3.28
N VAL A 78 3.99 13.42 -3.12
CA VAL A 78 3.20 14.40 -2.37
C VAL A 78 3.02 13.88 -0.95
N VAL A 79 3.41 14.67 0.04
CA VAL A 79 3.32 14.29 1.45
C VAL A 79 2.22 15.09 2.15
N SER A 80 1.54 14.46 3.10
CA SER A 80 0.52 15.06 3.96
C SER A 80 0.66 14.56 5.39
N LYS A 81 0.31 15.39 6.37
CA LYS A 81 0.47 15.10 7.79
C LYS A 81 -0.76 14.46 8.46
N ASN A 82 -1.87 14.36 7.75
CA ASN A 82 -3.11 13.73 8.19
C ASN A 82 -4.02 13.45 6.99
N GLY A 83 -5.09 12.69 7.22
CA GLY A 83 -6.05 12.33 6.18
C GLY A 83 -6.79 13.52 5.58
N GLN A 84 -7.07 14.58 6.34
CA GLN A 84 -7.76 15.77 5.82
C GLN A 84 -6.91 16.53 4.79
N GLU A 85 -5.63 16.74 5.10
CA GLU A 85 -4.69 17.37 4.16
C GLU A 85 -4.50 16.50 2.92
N PHE A 86 -4.34 15.17 3.10
CA PHE A 86 -4.28 14.22 2.01
C PHE A 86 -5.49 14.36 1.06
N ILE A 87 -6.72 14.33 1.59
CA ILE A 87 -7.93 14.44 0.78
C ILE A 87 -8.00 15.77 0.03
N THR A 88 -7.57 16.86 0.66
CA THR A 88 -7.53 18.19 0.02
C THR A 88 -6.58 18.19 -1.19
N LEU A 89 -5.35 17.70 -1.00
CA LEU A 89 -4.34 17.63 -2.05
C LEU A 89 -4.72 16.62 -3.16
N PHE A 90 -5.27 15.46 -2.78
CA PHE A 90 -5.74 14.44 -3.72
C PHE A 90 -6.88 14.96 -4.61
N THR A 91 -7.87 15.63 -4.01
CA THR A 91 -8.99 16.22 -4.74
C THR A 91 -8.50 17.29 -5.73
N LYS A 92 -7.60 18.18 -5.29
CA LYS A 92 -6.99 19.20 -6.15
C LYS A 92 -6.32 18.54 -7.35
N ARG A 93 -5.48 17.52 -7.13
CA ARG A 93 -4.75 16.86 -8.20
C ARG A 93 -5.67 16.20 -9.22
N LEU A 94 -6.75 15.54 -8.78
CA LEU A 94 -7.75 14.96 -9.68
C LEU A 94 -8.52 16.01 -10.46
N SER A 95 -8.86 17.17 -9.85
CA SER A 95 -9.54 18.29 -10.53
C SER A 95 -8.66 18.91 -11.62
N GLU A 96 -7.35 18.89 -11.44
CA GLU A 96 -6.35 19.31 -12.44
C GLU A 96 -6.04 18.22 -13.48
N LYS A 97 -6.79 17.11 -13.45
CA LYS A 97 -6.62 15.94 -14.34
C LYS A 97 -5.23 15.29 -14.27
N GLN A 98 -4.50 15.51 -13.19
CA GLN A 98 -3.20 14.94 -12.98
C GLN A 98 -3.32 13.51 -12.44
N ARG A 99 -2.36 12.65 -12.81
CA ARG A 99 -2.33 11.25 -12.42
C ARG A 99 -1.83 11.06 -10.99
N VAL A 100 -2.41 10.06 -10.31
CA VAL A 100 -1.90 9.48 -9.07
C VAL A 100 -1.79 7.98 -9.29
N ASP A 101 -0.65 7.39 -8.97
CA ASP A 101 -0.38 5.98 -9.26
C ASP A 101 -0.48 5.09 -8.04
N LEU A 102 -0.15 5.62 -6.85
CA LEU A 102 -0.19 4.91 -5.59
C LEU A 102 -0.45 5.88 -4.45
N VAL A 103 -1.14 5.41 -3.43
CA VAL A 103 -1.33 6.12 -2.16
C VAL A 103 -0.84 5.25 -1.02
N ILE A 104 -0.01 5.81 -0.12
CA ILE A 104 0.44 5.18 1.13
C ILE A 104 -0.23 5.93 2.27
N LEU A 105 -1.04 5.23 3.06
CA LEU A 105 -1.81 5.81 4.16
C LEU A 105 -1.43 5.18 5.49
N ASP A 106 -0.98 5.99 6.42
CA ASP A 106 -0.98 5.58 7.82
C ASP A 106 -2.42 5.38 8.30
N LEU A 107 -2.65 4.33 9.07
CA LEU A 107 -3.96 4.07 9.66
C LEU A 107 -4.27 5.02 10.80
N GLU A 108 -3.27 5.40 11.58
CA GLU A 108 -3.42 6.22 12.78
C GLU A 108 -2.90 7.63 12.55
N MET A 109 -3.80 8.53 12.24
CA MET A 109 -3.48 9.94 12.05
C MET A 109 -4.49 10.81 12.80
N PRO A 110 -4.07 11.98 13.32
CA PRO A 110 -4.98 12.96 13.90
C PRO A 110 -5.89 13.56 12.84
N VAL A 111 -7.00 14.15 13.26
CA VAL A 111 -8.00 14.87 12.43
C VAL A 111 -8.81 13.94 11.55
N MET A 112 -8.18 13.11 10.74
CA MET A 112 -8.80 12.09 9.90
C MET A 112 -7.86 10.89 9.78
N ASP A 113 -8.30 9.73 10.25
CA ASP A 113 -7.59 8.45 10.17
C ASP A 113 -7.50 7.91 8.73
N GLY A 114 -6.63 6.91 8.52
CA GLY A 114 -6.39 6.35 7.19
C GLY A 114 -7.58 5.61 6.58
N ILE A 115 -8.42 4.98 7.40
CA ILE A 115 -9.63 4.28 6.91
C ILE A 115 -10.67 5.29 6.42
N THR A 116 -10.89 6.35 7.18
CA THR A 116 -11.79 7.44 6.80
C THR A 116 -11.28 8.16 5.55
N ALA A 117 -9.98 8.40 5.47
CA ALA A 117 -9.32 8.99 4.30
C ALA A 117 -9.48 8.09 3.06
N ALA A 118 -9.25 6.77 3.18
CA ALA A 118 -9.42 5.82 2.08
C ALA A 118 -10.88 5.78 1.58
N ARG A 119 -11.86 5.78 2.49
CA ARG A 119 -13.28 5.81 2.14
C ARG A 119 -13.64 7.09 1.37
N THR A 120 -13.17 8.23 1.85
CA THR A 120 -13.39 9.53 1.20
C THR A 120 -12.73 9.59 -0.17
N MET A 121 -11.50 9.06 -0.28
CA MET A 121 -10.77 8.94 -1.54
C MET A 121 -11.55 8.12 -2.57
N ARG A 122 -12.11 6.96 -2.20
CA ARG A 122 -12.93 6.12 -3.10
C ARG A 122 -14.19 6.84 -3.59
N ALA A 123 -14.83 7.63 -2.74
CA ALA A 123 -15.97 8.46 -3.13
C ALA A 123 -15.56 9.55 -4.14
N ILE A 124 -14.39 10.17 -3.94
CA ILE A 124 -13.85 11.18 -4.84
C ILE A 124 -13.51 10.56 -6.20
N GLU A 125 -12.82 9.42 -6.25
CA GLU A 125 -12.51 8.71 -7.49
C GLU A 125 -13.79 8.43 -8.30
N THR A 126 -14.82 7.94 -7.64
CA THR A 126 -16.14 7.69 -8.26
C THR A 126 -16.74 8.98 -8.81
N LYS A 127 -16.72 10.07 -8.03
CA LYS A 127 -17.24 11.38 -8.45
C LYS A 127 -16.53 11.92 -9.69
N TYR A 128 -15.22 11.71 -9.79
CA TYR A 128 -14.42 12.16 -10.95
C TYR A 128 -14.34 11.14 -12.08
N GLY A 129 -15.03 9.99 -11.98
CA GLY A 129 -14.99 8.93 -12.99
C GLY A 129 -13.57 8.35 -13.19
N LYS A 130 -12.78 8.26 -12.12
CA LYS A 130 -11.41 7.76 -12.16
C LYS A 130 -11.33 6.30 -11.74
N ALA A 131 -10.38 5.57 -12.35
CA ALA A 131 -10.04 4.24 -11.88
C ALA A 131 -9.50 4.31 -10.43
N LYS A 132 -9.74 3.24 -9.67
CA LYS A 132 -9.27 3.13 -8.29
C LYS A 132 -7.74 3.13 -8.24
N VAL A 133 -7.16 4.06 -7.51
CA VAL A 133 -5.72 4.11 -7.23
C VAL A 133 -5.38 3.06 -6.17
N PRO A 134 -4.34 2.24 -6.33
CA PRO A 134 -3.90 1.31 -5.28
C PRO A 134 -3.60 2.03 -3.97
N ILE A 135 -3.96 1.41 -2.85
CA ILE A 135 -3.67 1.90 -1.50
C ILE A 135 -2.74 0.92 -0.81
N LEU A 136 -1.65 1.41 -0.24
CA LEU A 136 -0.81 0.70 0.70
C LEU A 136 -1.06 1.27 2.10
N PHE A 137 -1.79 0.54 2.93
CA PHE A 137 -1.94 0.90 4.33
C PHE A 137 -0.65 0.61 5.10
N PHE A 138 -0.20 1.58 5.87
CA PHE A 138 1.07 1.58 6.57
C PHE A 138 0.80 1.80 8.07
N SER A 139 1.01 0.78 8.91
CA SER A 139 0.62 0.85 10.32
C SER A 139 1.62 0.16 11.23
N ALA A 140 1.72 0.64 12.47
CA ALA A 140 2.48 0.00 13.54
C ALA A 140 1.76 -1.23 14.12
N HIS A 141 0.43 -1.31 13.97
CA HIS A 141 -0.35 -2.45 14.45
C HIS A 141 -0.27 -3.64 13.50
N LYS A 142 -0.36 -4.85 14.05
CA LYS A 142 -0.48 -6.07 13.22
C LYS A 142 -1.83 -6.11 12.53
N CYS A 143 -1.84 -6.68 11.33
CA CYS A 143 -3.08 -6.89 10.59
C CYS A 143 -3.95 -7.93 11.32
N ASP A 144 -5.16 -7.53 11.71
CA ASP A 144 -6.18 -8.42 12.24
C ASP A 144 -7.27 -8.72 11.21
N GLU A 145 -8.20 -9.61 11.54
CA GLU A 145 -9.31 -9.99 10.66
C GLU A 145 -10.25 -8.82 10.33
N ASN A 146 -10.35 -7.82 11.21
CA ASN A 146 -11.17 -6.64 10.97
C ASN A 146 -10.52 -5.74 9.91
N LEU A 147 -9.23 -5.44 10.08
CA LEU A 147 -8.46 -4.66 9.10
C LEU A 147 -8.42 -5.36 7.74
N LYS A 148 -8.22 -6.69 7.74
CA LYS A 148 -8.23 -7.50 6.51
C LYS A 148 -9.55 -7.38 5.74
N ARG A 149 -10.69 -7.46 6.44
CA ARG A 149 -12.03 -7.25 5.84
C ARG A 149 -12.19 -5.83 5.28
N GLN A 150 -11.73 -4.82 6.03
CA GLN A 150 -11.79 -3.43 5.58
C GLN A 150 -10.94 -3.21 4.31
N MET A 151 -9.73 -3.77 4.25
CA MET A 151 -8.87 -3.68 3.06
C MET A 151 -9.55 -4.24 1.80
N THR A 152 -10.31 -5.32 1.93
CA THR A 152 -11.06 -5.89 0.80
C THR A 152 -12.06 -4.89 0.21
N VAL A 153 -12.71 -4.07 1.05
CA VAL A 153 -13.64 -3.01 0.61
C VAL A 153 -12.92 -1.92 -0.20
N PHE A 154 -11.66 -1.64 0.15
CA PHE A 154 -10.86 -0.61 -0.51
C PHE A 154 -10.03 -1.12 -1.69
N SER A 155 -10.22 -2.37 -2.13
CA SER A 155 -9.45 -2.96 -3.24
C SER A 155 -9.38 -2.05 -4.49
N PRO A 156 -8.21 -1.94 -5.16
CA PRO A 156 -6.93 -2.57 -4.83
C PRO A 156 -6.25 -1.95 -3.61
N ALA A 157 -6.01 -2.75 -2.60
CA ALA A 157 -5.37 -2.32 -1.35
C ALA A 157 -4.48 -3.43 -0.77
N SER A 158 -3.38 -3.03 -0.18
CA SER A 158 -2.46 -3.89 0.57
C SER A 158 -2.08 -3.24 1.89
N TYR A 159 -1.38 -3.98 2.71
CA TYR A 159 -0.96 -3.56 4.03
C TYR A 159 0.53 -3.79 4.23
N VAL A 160 1.18 -2.92 5.00
CA VAL A 160 2.54 -3.12 5.49
C VAL A 160 2.65 -2.74 6.95
N ASN A 161 3.28 -3.58 7.76
CA ASN A 161 3.55 -3.31 9.17
C ASN A 161 4.82 -2.47 9.32
N LYS A 162 4.72 -1.31 10.03
CA LYS A 162 5.86 -0.43 10.35
C LYS A 162 6.81 -1.05 11.40
N GLY A 163 6.25 -1.84 12.33
CA GLY A 163 6.89 -2.17 13.60
C GLY A 163 7.66 -3.48 13.62
N SER A 164 7.64 -4.30 12.55
CA SER A 164 8.30 -5.60 12.53
C SER A 164 9.82 -5.53 12.31
N ASP A 165 10.33 -4.41 11.83
CA ASP A 165 11.76 -4.22 11.57
C ASP A 165 12.31 -3.07 12.42
N SER A 166 13.30 -3.36 13.24
CA SER A 166 14.10 -2.33 13.95
C SER A 166 15.04 -1.55 13.02
N ASN A 167 15.17 -1.98 11.76
CA ASN A 167 16.03 -1.35 10.76
C ASN A 167 15.19 -0.65 9.66
N PRO A 168 15.23 0.69 9.58
CA PRO A 168 14.51 1.45 8.57
C PRO A 168 14.83 1.04 7.13
N ALA A 169 16.05 0.58 6.85
CA ALA A 169 16.43 0.14 5.50
C ALA A 169 15.65 -1.11 5.06
N LYS A 170 15.43 -2.08 5.96
CA LYS A 170 14.62 -3.28 5.67
C LYS A 170 13.16 -2.94 5.43
N LEU A 171 12.60 -2.01 6.22
CA LEU A 171 11.24 -1.52 6.01
C LEU A 171 11.09 -0.90 4.63
N MET A 172 12.06 -0.06 4.23
CA MET A 172 12.03 0.56 2.90
C MET A 172 12.19 -0.45 1.76
N GLU A 173 13.00 -1.49 1.94
CA GLU A 173 13.10 -2.60 0.97
C GLU A 173 11.76 -3.32 0.80
N ARG A 174 11.07 -3.63 1.89
CA ARG A 174 9.73 -4.24 1.86
C ARG A 174 8.71 -3.36 1.14
N ILE A 175 8.72 -2.05 1.42
CA ILE A 175 7.84 -1.08 0.75
C ILE A 175 8.11 -1.07 -0.75
N ASP A 176 9.37 -1.07 -1.18
CA ASP A 176 9.75 -1.12 -2.59
C ASP A 176 9.18 -2.34 -3.31
N LEU A 177 9.35 -3.51 -2.70
CA LEU A 177 8.86 -4.76 -3.24
C LEU A 177 7.32 -4.76 -3.37
N LEU A 178 6.63 -4.26 -2.34
CA LEU A 178 5.17 -4.15 -2.34
C LEU A 178 4.65 -3.11 -3.35
N ILE A 179 5.34 -2.00 -3.52
CA ILE A 179 5.01 -1.01 -4.56
C ILE A 179 5.10 -1.65 -5.95
N GLY A 180 6.19 -2.37 -6.22
CA GLY A 180 6.33 -3.10 -7.48
C GLY A 180 5.17 -4.04 -7.75
N HIS A 181 4.81 -4.86 -6.77
CA HIS A 181 3.69 -5.79 -6.87
C HIS A 181 2.34 -5.09 -7.15
N LEU A 182 2.05 -4.02 -6.44
CA LEU A 182 0.79 -3.28 -6.60
C LEU A 182 0.67 -2.58 -7.96
N LEU A 183 1.79 -2.14 -8.53
CA LEU A 183 1.81 -1.43 -9.81
C LEU A 183 1.69 -2.39 -11.00
N ILE A 184 2.30 -3.57 -10.94
CA ILE A 184 2.18 -4.62 -11.97
C ILE A 184 0.73 -5.11 -12.07
N ASN A 185 0.07 -5.39 -10.95
CA ASN A 185 -1.32 -5.85 -10.93
C ASN A 185 -2.33 -4.81 -11.45
N ARG A 186 -1.96 -3.52 -11.49
CA ARG A 186 -2.82 -2.47 -12.05
C ARG A 186 -2.93 -2.56 -13.58
N GLU A 187 -1.88 -2.94 -14.26
CA GLU A 187 -1.87 -3.04 -15.74
C GLU A 187 -2.69 -4.24 -16.21
N SER A 188 -2.73 -5.31 -15.42
CA SER A 188 -3.49 -6.53 -15.73
C SER A 188 -5.02 -6.37 -15.57
N THR A 189 -5.50 -5.36 -14.84
CA THR A 189 -6.95 -5.11 -14.61
C THR A 189 -7.54 -4.02 -15.51
N ALA A 190 -6.73 -3.41 -16.36
CA ALA A 190 -7.13 -2.33 -17.28
C ALA A 190 -7.45 -2.82 -18.71
N THR A 191 -7.43 -4.15 -18.95
CA THR A 191 -7.87 -4.82 -20.18
C THR A 191 -9.21 -5.49 -19.97
#